data_13c9d72ab33510161ac1172d64560e89
#
_entry.id   13c9d72ab33510161ac1172d64560e89
#
_cell.length_a   1.000
_cell.length_b   1.000
_cell.length_c   1.000
_cell.angle_alpha   90.00
_cell.angle_beta   90.00
_cell.angle_gamma   90.00
#
_symmetry.space_group_name_H-M   'P 1'
#
loop_
_entity.id
_entity.type
_entity.pdbx_description
1 polymer ?
#
loop_
_entity_poly.entity_id
_entity_poly.type
_entity_poly.pdbx_seq_one_letter_code
_entity_poly.pdbx_strand_id
1 'polypeptide(L)'
;MILIVDMNWKKDSLGFYEFVLPIAVVAEKLDEYTVKHYLEVTKEDLIQSDKIILSGTTLKDTASLCQPEKFQWLKETKKPVLGICAGMETIGVVYGMRLVKCLEIGMTQITTLKENPFVQGNFKAYSLHSYCIQFSGDFEVWAKSAKCTQIVKHKQNPIYGVLFHPEVRNQELISVFAKLSLNT
;
A
#
# COMPACT_ATOMS: atom_id res chain seq x y z
N MET A 1 -0.55 4.01 -17.25
CA MET A 1 0.81 3.81 -16.66
C MET A 1 0.72 3.77 -15.14
N ILE A 2 1.44 2.84 -14.52
CA ILE A 2 1.49 2.66 -13.06
C ILE A 2 2.80 3.21 -12.50
N LEU A 3 2.75 4.13 -11.53
CA LEU A 3 3.92 4.54 -10.75
C LEU A 3 4.05 3.63 -9.52
N ILE A 4 5.15 2.90 -9.42
CA ILE A 4 5.53 2.12 -8.25
C ILE A 4 6.56 2.94 -7.46
N VAL A 5 6.22 3.28 -6.22
CA VAL A 5 7.09 4.04 -5.33
C VAL A 5 7.82 3.06 -4.41
N ASP A 6 9.14 2.99 -4.55
CA ASP A 6 10.02 2.23 -3.66
C ASP A 6 10.11 2.95 -2.31
N MET A 7 9.53 2.35 -1.28
CA MET A 7 9.45 2.91 0.07
C MET A 7 10.64 2.55 0.96
N ASN A 8 11.60 1.76 0.46
CA ASN A 8 12.77 1.33 1.24
C ASN A 8 13.66 2.52 1.63
N TRP A 9 14.38 2.41 2.75
CA TRP A 9 15.27 3.45 3.26
C TRP A 9 16.40 3.81 2.29
N LYS A 10 16.79 2.87 1.43
CA LYS A 10 17.86 3.01 0.45
C LYS A 10 17.47 2.38 -0.87
N LYS A 11 17.69 3.12 -1.94
CA LYS A 11 17.55 2.65 -3.31
C LYS A 11 18.44 1.43 -3.57
N ASP A 12 17.97 0.51 -4.39
CA ASP A 12 18.70 -0.71 -4.78
C ASP A 12 19.09 -1.61 -3.56
N SER A 13 18.36 -1.50 -2.45
CA SER A 13 18.55 -2.37 -1.29
C SER A 13 17.97 -3.77 -1.55
N LEU A 14 18.26 -4.73 -0.67
CA LEU A 14 17.60 -6.05 -0.73
C LEU A 14 16.07 -5.94 -0.67
N GLY A 15 15.55 -4.97 0.08
CA GLY A 15 14.11 -4.72 0.15
C GLY A 15 13.49 -4.36 -1.21
N PHE A 16 14.23 -3.76 -2.13
CA PHE A 16 13.77 -3.56 -3.51
C PHE A 16 13.44 -4.89 -4.19
N TYR A 17 14.33 -5.87 -4.09
CA TYR A 17 14.14 -7.18 -4.72
C TYR A 17 13.04 -8.00 -4.05
N GLU A 18 12.81 -7.80 -2.75
CA GLU A 18 11.81 -8.53 -1.98
C GLU A 18 10.39 -7.94 -2.09
N PHE A 19 10.26 -6.60 -2.12
CA PHE A 19 8.96 -5.93 -2.00
C PHE A 19 8.57 -5.07 -3.21
N VAL A 20 9.53 -4.56 -3.99
CA VAL A 20 9.24 -3.69 -5.14
C VAL A 20 9.22 -4.49 -6.44
N LEU A 21 10.27 -5.27 -6.69
CA LEU A 21 10.39 -6.06 -7.92
C LEU A 21 9.22 -7.02 -8.15
N PRO A 22 8.69 -7.75 -7.15
CA PRO A 22 7.52 -8.59 -7.35
C PRO A 22 6.25 -7.80 -7.73
N ILE A 23 6.09 -6.57 -7.24
CA ILE A 23 5.00 -5.67 -7.68
C ILE A 23 5.19 -5.30 -9.15
N ALA A 24 6.42 -4.93 -9.54
CA ALA A 24 6.75 -4.57 -10.91
C ALA A 24 6.49 -5.72 -11.90
N VAL A 25 6.84 -6.96 -11.53
CA VAL A 25 6.56 -8.17 -12.33
C VAL A 25 5.05 -8.40 -12.56
N VAL A 26 4.21 -8.04 -11.58
CA VAL A 26 2.76 -8.10 -11.78
C VAL A 26 2.29 -6.95 -12.65
N ALA A 27 2.78 -5.73 -12.42
CA ALA A 27 2.40 -4.53 -13.17
C ALA A 27 2.75 -4.64 -14.66
N GLU A 28 3.94 -5.16 -15.00
CA GLU A 28 4.43 -5.35 -16.37
C GLU A 28 3.46 -6.14 -17.27
N LYS A 29 2.71 -7.07 -16.68
CA LYS A 29 1.73 -7.89 -17.41
C LYS A 29 0.41 -7.16 -17.69
N LEU A 30 0.21 -6.00 -17.09
CA LEU A 30 -1.10 -5.34 -17.04
C LEU A 30 -1.09 -3.94 -17.67
N ASP A 31 0.01 -3.19 -17.52
CA ASP A 31 0.13 -1.81 -18.00
C ASP A 31 1.61 -1.41 -18.05
N GLU A 32 1.91 -0.31 -18.73
CA GLU A 32 3.20 0.35 -18.60
C GLU A 32 3.43 0.79 -17.15
N TYR A 33 4.64 0.65 -16.67
CA TYR A 33 4.99 1.07 -15.32
C TYR A 33 6.33 1.78 -15.24
N THR A 34 6.51 2.55 -14.18
CA THR A 34 7.81 3.12 -13.79
C THR A 34 8.04 2.92 -12.31
N VAL A 35 9.29 2.75 -11.90
CA VAL A 35 9.68 2.62 -10.50
C VAL A 35 10.52 3.84 -10.11
N LYS A 36 10.16 4.48 -9.00
CA LYS A 36 10.91 5.60 -8.41
C LYS A 36 11.09 5.37 -6.92
N HIS A 37 12.28 5.66 -6.41
CA HIS A 37 12.47 5.75 -4.97
C HIS A 37 11.69 6.94 -4.42
N TYR A 38 11.08 6.83 -3.23
CA TYR A 38 10.18 7.85 -2.69
C TYR A 38 10.82 9.25 -2.55
N LEU A 39 12.15 9.32 -2.40
CA LEU A 39 12.90 10.58 -2.37
C LEU A 39 13.10 11.22 -3.77
N GLU A 40 12.87 10.44 -4.83
CA GLU A 40 13.07 10.86 -6.23
C GLU A 40 11.74 11.13 -6.96
N VAL A 41 10.60 10.89 -6.32
CA VAL A 41 9.28 11.14 -6.92
C VAL A 41 9.09 12.62 -7.17
N THR A 42 8.83 12.99 -8.42
CA THR A 42 8.58 14.36 -8.86
C THR A 42 7.09 14.63 -9.10
N LYS A 43 6.72 15.90 -9.27
CA LYS A 43 5.35 16.25 -9.68
C LYS A 43 5.00 15.69 -11.05
N GLU A 44 5.96 15.66 -11.96
CA GLU A 44 5.81 15.10 -13.31
C GLU A 44 5.50 13.61 -13.26
N ASP A 45 6.18 12.83 -12.42
CA ASP A 45 5.88 11.40 -12.21
C ASP A 45 4.44 11.21 -11.73
N LEU A 46 3.99 12.05 -10.78
CA LEU A 46 2.62 12.01 -10.27
C LEU A 46 1.58 12.41 -11.34
N ILE A 47 1.90 13.36 -12.22
CA ILE A 47 1.00 13.81 -13.31
C ILE A 47 0.88 12.74 -14.39
N GLN A 48 1.98 12.12 -14.80
CA GLN A 48 2.02 11.16 -15.90
C GLN A 48 1.43 9.79 -15.53
N SER A 49 1.44 9.41 -14.26
CA SER A 49 0.87 8.14 -13.81
C SER A 49 -0.66 8.19 -13.75
N ASP A 50 -1.33 7.09 -14.07
CA ASP A 50 -2.78 6.90 -13.87
C ASP A 50 -3.09 6.30 -12.51
N LYS A 51 -2.17 5.50 -11.97
CA LYS A 51 -2.27 4.81 -10.69
C LYS A 51 -0.94 4.80 -9.97
N ILE A 52 -0.96 4.72 -8.66
CA ILE A 52 0.24 4.75 -7.83
C ILE A 52 0.20 3.59 -6.84
N ILE A 53 1.32 2.86 -6.71
CA ILE A 53 1.50 1.83 -5.69
C ILE A 53 2.67 2.25 -4.79
N LEU A 54 2.42 2.40 -3.49
CA LEU A 54 3.46 2.57 -2.47
C LEU A 54 3.83 1.17 -1.97
N SER A 55 5.07 0.75 -2.13
CA SER A 55 5.52 -0.60 -1.77
C SER A 55 5.55 -0.85 -0.27
N GLY A 56 5.72 -2.12 0.10
CA GLY A 56 6.18 -2.52 1.43
C GLY A 56 7.69 -2.30 1.60
N THR A 57 8.16 -2.54 2.83
CA THR A 57 9.58 -2.51 3.21
C THR A 57 9.91 -3.66 4.16
N THR A 58 11.18 -3.82 4.49
CA THR A 58 11.62 -4.78 5.50
C THR A 58 11.11 -4.40 6.90
N LEU A 59 10.98 -5.39 7.79
CA LEU A 59 10.35 -5.28 9.12
C LEU A 59 10.83 -4.10 9.98
N LYS A 60 12.10 -3.71 9.87
CA LYS A 60 12.71 -2.64 10.68
C LYS A 60 12.85 -1.32 9.92
N ASP A 61 12.46 -1.28 8.67
CA ASP A 61 12.58 -0.08 7.85
C ASP A 61 11.35 0.82 8.06
N THR A 62 11.59 1.93 8.74
CA THR A 62 10.57 2.95 9.02
C THR A 62 10.95 4.32 8.44
N ALA A 63 11.88 4.35 7.49
CA ALA A 63 12.44 5.61 6.98
C ALA A 63 11.37 6.51 6.35
N SER A 64 10.46 5.95 5.56
CA SER A 64 9.37 6.70 4.94
C SER A 64 8.38 7.29 5.96
N LEU A 65 8.18 6.61 7.10
CA LEU A 65 7.28 7.07 8.16
C LEU A 65 7.83 8.31 8.89
N CYS A 66 9.16 8.52 8.85
CA CYS A 66 9.83 9.68 9.44
C CYS A 66 9.80 10.92 8.51
N GLN A 67 9.29 10.81 7.29
CA GLN A 67 9.28 11.87 6.28
C GLN A 67 7.88 12.06 5.64
N PRO A 68 6.81 12.23 6.44
CA PRO A 68 5.44 12.33 5.93
C PRO A 68 5.22 13.54 5.00
N GLU A 69 6.09 14.55 5.09
CA GLU A 69 6.04 15.72 4.21
C GLU A 69 6.28 15.38 2.74
N LYS A 70 7.01 14.29 2.43
CA LYS A 70 7.23 13.81 1.07
C LYS A 70 5.98 13.25 0.42
N PHE A 71 4.97 12.93 1.22
CA PHE A 71 3.74 12.26 0.78
C PHE A 71 2.49 13.13 0.93
N GLN A 72 2.62 14.46 1.16
CA GLN A 72 1.45 15.34 1.33
C GLN A 72 0.54 15.38 0.08
N TRP A 73 1.07 15.08 -1.10
CA TRP A 73 0.32 14.93 -2.33
C TRP A 73 -0.79 13.86 -2.25
N LEU A 74 -0.71 12.90 -1.32
CA LEU A 74 -1.77 11.92 -1.05
C LEU A 74 -3.11 12.58 -0.69
N LYS A 75 -3.10 13.75 -0.04
CA LYS A 75 -4.33 14.48 0.32
C LYS A 75 -4.99 15.17 -0.88
N GLU A 76 -4.23 15.45 -1.91
CA GLU A 76 -4.67 16.22 -3.08
C GLU A 76 -5.00 15.33 -4.28
N THR A 77 -4.38 14.15 -4.36
CA THR A 77 -4.55 13.26 -5.52
C THR A 77 -5.96 12.72 -5.64
N LYS A 78 -6.44 12.66 -6.89
CA LYS A 78 -7.69 11.97 -7.27
C LYS A 78 -7.42 10.64 -7.98
N LYS A 79 -6.15 10.29 -8.15
CA LYS A 79 -5.73 9.05 -8.77
C LYS A 79 -5.82 7.88 -7.80
N PRO A 80 -6.08 6.67 -8.27
CA PRO A 80 -6.01 5.48 -7.43
C PRO A 80 -4.62 5.30 -6.82
N VAL A 81 -4.58 5.11 -5.51
CA VAL A 81 -3.37 4.81 -4.74
C VAL A 81 -3.58 3.54 -3.95
N LEU A 82 -2.63 2.62 -4.02
CA LEU A 82 -2.55 1.43 -3.17
C LEU A 82 -1.29 1.52 -2.29
N GLY A 83 -1.46 1.60 -0.98
CA GLY A 83 -0.36 1.46 -0.03
C GLY A 83 -0.26 0.03 0.47
N ILE A 84 0.94 -0.59 0.38
CA ILE A 84 1.24 -1.93 0.85
C ILE A 84 2.14 -1.82 2.08
N CYS A 85 1.77 -2.43 3.20
CA CYS A 85 2.53 -2.46 4.45
C CYS A 85 3.03 -1.05 4.85
N ALA A 86 4.30 -0.73 4.70
CA ALA A 86 4.86 0.60 4.94
C ALA A 86 4.13 1.71 4.14
N GLY A 87 3.67 1.41 2.92
CA GLY A 87 2.85 2.31 2.12
C GLY A 87 1.50 2.61 2.78
N MET A 88 0.82 1.60 3.34
CA MET A 88 -0.42 1.80 4.11
C MET A 88 -0.17 2.57 5.40
N GLU A 89 0.92 2.25 6.10
CA GLU A 89 1.32 2.97 7.32
C GLU A 89 1.60 4.44 7.01
N THR A 90 2.33 4.74 5.93
CA THR A 90 2.61 6.10 5.45
C THR A 90 1.31 6.86 5.14
N ILE A 91 0.35 6.25 4.44
CA ILE A 91 -0.97 6.85 4.22
C ILE A 91 -1.59 7.24 5.56
N GLY A 92 -1.63 6.33 6.52
CA GLY A 92 -2.20 6.61 7.84
C GLY A 92 -1.53 7.78 8.54
N VAL A 93 -0.19 7.82 8.55
CA VAL A 93 0.59 8.91 9.18
C VAL A 93 0.32 10.25 8.50
N VAL A 94 0.27 10.30 7.16
CA VAL A 94 -0.03 11.51 6.38
C VAL A 94 -1.43 12.07 6.72
N TYR A 95 -2.39 11.19 6.95
CA TYR A 95 -3.75 11.59 7.40
C TYR A 95 -3.86 11.83 8.92
N GLY A 96 -2.73 11.87 9.63
CA GLY A 96 -2.67 12.19 11.06
C GLY A 96 -3.15 11.08 11.99
N MET A 97 -3.16 9.84 11.52
CA MET A 97 -3.60 8.70 12.30
C MET A 97 -2.49 8.12 13.16
N ARG A 98 -2.88 7.45 14.24
CA ARG A 98 -1.95 6.91 15.21
C ARG A 98 -1.31 5.62 14.73
N LEU A 99 0.03 5.61 14.67
CA LEU A 99 0.85 4.40 14.50
C LEU A 99 1.00 3.71 15.86
N VAL A 100 0.72 2.42 15.92
CA VAL A 100 0.83 1.60 17.15
C VAL A 100 1.65 0.34 16.91
N LYS A 101 2.35 -0.14 17.92
CA LYS A 101 3.10 -1.40 17.84
C LYS A 101 2.14 -2.57 17.65
N CYS A 102 2.35 -3.36 16.61
CA CYS A 102 1.57 -4.55 16.28
C CYS A 102 2.42 -5.50 15.44
N LEU A 103 2.97 -6.52 16.06
CA LEU A 103 3.82 -7.50 15.37
C LEU A 103 2.99 -8.64 14.81
N GLU A 104 3.04 -8.82 13.49
CA GLU A 104 2.57 -10.01 12.78
C GLU A 104 3.64 -10.44 11.76
N ILE A 105 4.03 -11.71 11.81
CA ILE A 105 5.02 -12.32 10.92
C ILE A 105 4.49 -13.67 10.44
N GLY A 106 4.51 -13.88 9.13
CA GLY A 106 4.08 -15.13 8.50
C GLY A 106 2.64 -15.13 8.05
N MET A 107 2.03 -16.30 7.93
CA MET A 107 0.67 -16.46 7.42
C MET A 107 -0.36 -16.04 8.45
N THR A 108 -1.06 -14.94 8.17
CA THR A 108 -2.08 -14.34 9.04
C THR A 108 -3.47 -14.63 8.48
N GLN A 109 -4.40 -15.06 9.35
CA GLN A 109 -5.82 -15.19 9.02
C GLN A 109 -6.46 -13.81 9.03
N ILE A 110 -7.12 -13.45 7.91
CA ILE A 110 -7.79 -12.16 7.73
C ILE A 110 -9.28 -12.40 7.48
N THR A 111 -10.10 -11.59 8.12
CA THR A 111 -11.55 -11.60 7.99
C THR A 111 -12.02 -10.36 7.26
N THR A 112 -12.74 -10.53 6.15
CA THR A 112 -13.39 -9.46 5.43
C THR A 112 -14.62 -8.98 6.21
N LEU A 113 -14.71 -7.67 6.41
CA LEU A 113 -15.79 -7.01 7.15
C LEU A 113 -16.81 -6.34 6.23
N LYS A 114 -16.37 -5.94 5.04
CA LYS A 114 -17.18 -5.31 4.00
C LYS A 114 -16.87 -5.92 2.64
N GLU A 115 -17.88 -6.08 1.82
CA GLU A 115 -17.72 -6.43 0.42
C GLU A 115 -16.80 -5.41 -0.26
N ASN A 116 -15.82 -5.91 -1.01
CA ASN A 116 -14.79 -5.10 -1.67
C ASN A 116 -14.23 -5.83 -2.89
N PRO A 117 -13.60 -5.13 -3.85
CA PRO A 117 -13.11 -5.74 -5.08
C PRO A 117 -11.86 -6.61 -4.88
N PHE A 118 -11.14 -6.47 -3.76
CA PHE A 118 -9.82 -7.07 -3.59
C PHE A 118 -9.86 -8.50 -3.07
N VAL A 119 -10.79 -8.78 -2.15
CA VAL A 119 -10.85 -10.06 -1.44
C VAL A 119 -12.28 -10.41 -1.07
N GLN A 120 -12.55 -11.70 -0.92
CA GLN A 120 -13.85 -12.21 -0.48
C GLN A 120 -13.68 -13.15 0.72
N GLY A 121 -14.59 -13.09 1.67
CA GLY A 121 -14.66 -13.97 2.83
C GLY A 121 -13.40 -13.94 3.70
N ASN A 122 -13.10 -15.06 4.31
CA ASN A 122 -11.90 -15.25 5.12
C ASN A 122 -10.76 -15.80 4.27
N PHE A 123 -9.58 -15.22 4.39
CA PHE A 123 -8.42 -15.65 3.61
C PHE A 123 -7.14 -15.57 4.44
N LYS A 124 -6.07 -16.17 3.93
CA LYS A 124 -4.73 -16.08 4.51
C LYS A 124 -3.84 -15.21 3.64
N ALA A 125 -3.09 -14.31 4.28
CA ALA A 125 -2.08 -13.48 3.61
C ALA A 125 -0.76 -13.49 4.38
N TYR A 126 0.33 -13.13 3.70
CA TYR A 126 1.63 -13.03 4.32
C TYR A 126 1.81 -11.65 4.96
N SER A 127 1.99 -11.62 6.27
CA SER A 127 2.24 -10.41 7.05
C SER A 127 3.70 -10.33 7.47
N LEU A 128 4.27 -9.13 7.40
CA LEU A 128 5.62 -8.83 7.88
C LEU A 128 5.67 -7.36 8.34
N HIS A 129 5.12 -7.07 9.51
CA HIS A 129 5.07 -5.71 10.04
C HIS A 129 5.23 -5.66 11.56
N SER A 130 5.79 -4.56 12.06
CA SER A 130 5.98 -4.27 13.49
C SER A 130 4.99 -3.25 14.02
N TYR A 131 4.30 -2.57 13.12
CA TYR A 131 3.34 -1.51 13.43
C TYR A 131 2.04 -1.74 12.67
N CYS A 132 1.01 -1.02 13.09
CA CYS A 132 -0.22 -0.84 12.34
C CYS A 132 -0.80 0.55 12.61
N ILE A 133 -1.73 0.97 11.79
CA ILE A 133 -2.45 2.24 11.94
C ILE A 133 -3.82 2.00 12.57
N GLN A 134 -4.18 2.83 13.52
CA GLN A 134 -5.54 2.93 14.04
C GLN A 134 -6.36 3.83 13.10
N PHE A 135 -6.91 3.25 12.05
CA PHE A 135 -7.74 3.98 11.10
C PHE A 135 -9.08 4.38 11.68
N SER A 136 -9.50 5.61 11.39
CA SER A 136 -10.79 6.19 11.80
C SER A 136 -11.20 7.32 10.84
N GLY A 137 -12.31 7.99 11.11
CA GLY A 137 -12.72 9.19 10.39
C GLY A 137 -12.94 8.95 8.89
N ASP A 138 -12.00 9.43 8.07
CA ASP A 138 -12.11 9.43 6.62
C ASP A 138 -11.86 8.06 5.95
N PHE A 139 -11.51 7.05 6.73
CA PHE A 139 -11.28 5.71 6.21
C PHE A 139 -12.33 4.70 6.67
N GLU A 140 -12.63 3.77 5.80
CA GLU A 140 -13.39 2.57 6.06
C GLU A 140 -12.46 1.38 6.23
N VAL A 141 -12.71 0.56 7.25
CA VAL A 141 -12.02 -0.71 7.44
C VAL A 141 -12.78 -1.79 6.69
N TRP A 142 -12.10 -2.43 5.73
CA TRP A 142 -12.67 -3.48 4.90
C TRP A 142 -12.32 -4.90 5.36
N ALA A 143 -11.15 -5.07 5.99
CA ALA A 143 -10.74 -6.34 6.56
C ALA A 143 -9.83 -6.16 7.77
N LYS A 144 -9.79 -7.18 8.64
CA LYS A 144 -8.94 -7.21 9.83
C LYS A 144 -8.35 -8.60 10.09
N SER A 145 -7.22 -8.64 10.77
CA SER A 145 -6.72 -9.81 11.50
C SER A 145 -7.28 -9.82 12.92
N ALA A 146 -6.87 -10.80 13.72
CA ALA A 146 -7.19 -10.81 15.15
C ALA A 146 -6.54 -9.63 15.91
N LYS A 147 -5.47 -9.03 15.35
CA LYS A 147 -4.68 -7.98 16.04
C LYS A 147 -4.96 -6.58 15.51
N CYS A 148 -5.17 -6.42 14.22
CA CYS A 148 -5.23 -5.07 13.63
C CYS A 148 -5.99 -5.01 12.29
N THR A 149 -6.17 -3.78 11.82
CA THR A 149 -6.74 -3.46 10.51
C THR A 149 -5.79 -3.93 9.41
N GLN A 150 -6.33 -4.62 8.40
CA GLN A 150 -5.57 -5.22 7.31
C GLN A 150 -5.89 -4.63 5.94
N ILE A 151 -7.12 -4.15 5.72
CA ILE A 151 -7.50 -3.46 4.48
C ILE A 151 -8.34 -2.24 4.82
N VAL A 152 -8.01 -1.12 4.20
CA VAL A 152 -8.77 0.13 4.31
C VAL A 152 -9.01 0.76 2.95
N LYS A 153 -10.06 1.59 2.89
CA LYS A 153 -10.32 2.52 1.79
C LYS A 153 -10.69 3.89 2.34
N HIS A 154 -10.13 4.94 1.75
CA HIS A 154 -10.57 6.31 2.02
C HIS A 154 -12.00 6.52 1.47
N LYS A 155 -12.89 7.12 2.25
CA LYS A 155 -14.32 7.26 1.91
C LYS A 155 -14.58 8.02 0.62
N GLN A 156 -13.83 9.09 0.37
CA GLN A 156 -14.04 10.02 -0.75
C GLN A 156 -13.03 9.82 -1.90
N ASN A 157 -11.76 9.58 -1.57
CA ASN A 157 -10.70 9.45 -2.57
C ASN A 157 -10.42 7.97 -2.88
N PRO A 158 -9.91 7.63 -4.07
CA PRO A 158 -9.59 6.25 -4.46
C PRO A 158 -8.24 5.80 -3.84
N ILE A 159 -8.10 5.95 -2.53
CA ILE A 159 -6.91 5.58 -1.76
C ILE A 159 -7.23 4.33 -0.95
N TYR A 160 -6.41 3.31 -1.13
CA TYR A 160 -6.53 1.99 -0.53
C TYR A 160 -5.25 1.66 0.23
N GLY A 161 -5.37 0.89 1.30
CA GLY A 161 -4.23 0.37 2.02
C GLY A 161 -4.42 -1.09 2.37
N VAL A 162 -3.35 -1.88 2.27
CA VAL A 162 -3.27 -3.28 2.73
C VAL A 162 -2.04 -3.45 3.60
N LEU A 163 -2.17 -4.06 4.77
CA LEU A 163 -1.07 -4.18 5.72
C LEU A 163 -0.21 -5.43 5.47
N PHE A 164 -0.79 -6.48 4.88
CA PHE A 164 -0.07 -7.66 4.43
C PHE A 164 0.65 -7.43 3.10
N HIS A 165 1.44 -8.39 2.65
CA HIS A 165 2.23 -8.33 1.42
C HIS A 165 1.57 -9.13 0.28
N PRO A 166 0.70 -8.51 -0.55
CA PRO A 166 0.05 -9.20 -1.66
C PRO A 166 1.04 -9.63 -2.76
N GLU A 167 2.18 -8.96 -2.88
CA GLU A 167 3.24 -9.31 -3.83
C GLU A 167 3.91 -10.66 -3.51
N VAL A 168 3.89 -11.07 -2.25
CA VAL A 168 4.39 -12.36 -1.81
C VAL A 168 3.31 -13.44 -1.99
N ARG A 169 2.06 -13.11 -1.63
CA ARG A 169 0.91 -13.98 -1.73
C ARG A 169 -0.36 -13.14 -1.93
N ASN A 170 -1.28 -13.60 -2.76
CA ASN A 170 -2.49 -12.87 -3.16
C ASN A 170 -2.23 -11.79 -4.23
N GLN A 171 -1.36 -12.08 -5.20
CA GLN A 171 -0.96 -11.14 -6.28
C GLN A 171 -2.13 -10.67 -7.12
N GLU A 172 -3.23 -11.42 -7.15
CA GLU A 172 -4.50 -11.03 -7.78
C GLU A 172 -5.03 -9.69 -7.26
N LEU A 173 -4.77 -9.33 -5.99
CA LEU A 173 -5.14 -8.03 -5.43
C LEU A 173 -4.48 -6.88 -6.20
N ILE A 174 -3.17 -6.99 -6.49
CA ILE A 174 -2.44 -5.99 -7.28
C ILE A 174 -3.04 -5.92 -8.69
N SER A 175 -3.38 -7.06 -9.27
CA SER A 175 -4.00 -7.13 -10.60
C SER A 175 -5.38 -6.49 -10.63
N VAL A 176 -6.18 -6.67 -9.59
CA VAL A 176 -7.49 -6.01 -9.46
C VAL A 176 -7.30 -4.50 -9.32
N PHE A 177 -6.37 -4.04 -8.46
CA PHE A 177 -6.07 -2.62 -8.32
C PHE A 177 -5.63 -1.99 -9.65
N ALA A 178 -4.74 -2.66 -10.39
CA ALA A 178 -4.26 -2.17 -11.68
C ALA A 178 -5.39 -2.00 -12.72
N LYS A 179 -6.46 -2.78 -12.59
CA LYS A 179 -7.64 -2.73 -13.49
C LYS A 179 -8.76 -1.80 -12.99
N LEU A 180 -8.66 -1.23 -11.78
CA LEU A 180 -9.69 -0.31 -11.31
C LEU A 180 -9.85 0.86 -12.29
N SER A 181 -11.04 1.07 -12.79
CA SER A 181 -11.40 2.28 -13.52
C SER A 181 -11.83 3.36 -12.53
N LEU A 182 -11.40 4.61 -12.73
CA LEU A 182 -12.06 5.74 -12.12
C LEU A 182 -13.43 5.82 -12.79
N ASN A 183 -14.48 5.41 -12.09
CA ASN A 183 -15.82 5.82 -12.49
C ASN A 183 -15.87 7.35 -12.34
N THR A 184 -15.78 8.05 -13.45
CA THR A 184 -16.00 9.49 -13.58
C THR A 184 -17.40 9.86 -13.13
#